data_3bcdf67d95354e6a96a9494e51c74bce
#
_entry.id   3bcdf67d95354e6a96a9494e51c74bce
#
_cell.length_a   1.000
_cell.length_b   1.000
_cell.length_c   1.000
_cell.angle_alpha   90.00
_cell.angle_beta   90.00
_cell.angle_gamma   90.00
#
_symmetry.space_group_name_H-M   'P 1'
#
loop_
_entity.id
_entity.type
_entity.pdbx_description
1 polymer ?
#
loop_
_entity_poly.entity_id
_entity_poly.type
_entity_poly.pdbx_seq_one_letter_code
_entity_poly.pdbx_strand_id
1 'polypeptide(L)'
;MRLIFADSAWDDYLHWQQHDRRMVERINRLIRETAREPFAGIGKPEALRHALAGYWSRRISDEHRMVYRIDGDALCIAQLRYHY
;
A
#
# COMPACT_ATOMS: atom_id res chain seq x y z
N MET A 1 -1.01 -3.29 14.87
CA MET A 1 0.11 -3.42 13.92
C MET A 1 0.72 -2.05 13.69
N ARG A 2 2.04 -1.96 13.73
CA ARG A 2 2.74 -0.69 13.49
C ARG A 2 2.75 -0.39 11.99
N LEU A 3 2.73 0.90 11.65
CA LEU A 3 2.85 1.35 10.26
C LEU A 3 4.24 1.92 10.03
N ILE A 4 4.93 1.44 9.01
CA ILE A 4 6.23 1.95 8.61
C ILE A 4 6.13 2.33 7.14
N PHE A 5 6.42 3.60 6.83
CA PHE A 5 6.44 4.07 5.45
C PHE A 5 7.88 4.20 4.98
N ALA A 6 8.19 3.61 3.83
CA ALA A 6 9.42 3.99 3.13
C ALA A 6 9.32 5.46 2.73
N ASP A 7 10.45 6.13 2.58
CA ASP A 7 10.46 7.56 2.21
C ASP A 7 9.67 7.82 0.93
N SER A 8 9.82 6.95 -0.08
CA SER A 8 9.09 7.07 -1.33
C SER A 8 7.58 6.93 -1.14
N ALA A 9 7.16 6.02 -0.26
CA ALA A 9 5.75 5.85 0.04
C ALA A 9 5.16 7.07 0.75
N TRP A 10 5.91 7.67 1.66
CA TRP A 10 5.50 8.89 2.33
C TRP A 10 5.37 10.04 1.33
N ASP A 11 6.32 10.18 0.41
CA ASP A 11 6.24 11.17 -0.65
C ASP A 11 5.01 10.97 -1.53
N ASP A 12 4.69 9.72 -1.87
CA ASP A 12 3.48 9.39 -2.63
C ASP A 12 2.22 9.81 -1.87
N TYR A 13 2.18 9.53 -0.57
CA TYR A 13 1.03 9.89 0.26
C TYR A 13 0.84 11.41 0.31
N LEU A 14 1.92 12.17 0.48
CA LEU A 14 1.88 13.63 0.46
C LEU A 14 1.42 14.16 -0.89
N HIS A 15 1.84 13.52 -1.99
CA HIS A 15 1.36 13.87 -3.32
C HIS A 15 -0.17 13.78 -3.41
N TRP A 16 -0.75 12.68 -2.93
CA TRP A 16 -2.20 12.52 -2.96
C TRP A 16 -2.91 13.50 -2.04
N GLN A 17 -2.34 13.82 -0.89
CA GLN A 17 -2.92 14.84 0.00
C GLN A 17 -3.05 16.19 -0.69
N GLN A 18 -2.12 16.53 -1.57
CA GLN A 18 -2.14 17.80 -2.31
C GLN A 18 -3.02 17.77 -3.54
N HIS A 19 -3.18 16.61 -4.17
CA HIS A 19 -3.76 16.54 -5.51
C HIS A 19 -5.08 15.80 -5.62
N ASP A 20 -5.36 14.84 -4.74
CA ASP A 20 -6.56 14.02 -4.90
C ASP A 20 -7.03 13.42 -3.56
N ARG A 21 -8.02 14.06 -2.98
CA ARG A 21 -8.59 13.62 -1.70
C ARG A 21 -9.18 12.21 -1.76
N ARG A 22 -9.81 11.84 -2.87
CA ARG A 22 -10.39 10.49 -3.03
C ARG A 22 -9.32 9.41 -2.95
N MET A 23 -8.15 9.69 -3.50
CA MET A 23 -7.03 8.76 -3.42
C MET A 23 -6.57 8.58 -1.97
N VAL A 24 -6.50 9.67 -1.21
CA VAL A 24 -6.16 9.60 0.22
C VAL A 24 -7.16 8.74 0.98
N GLU A 25 -8.45 8.95 0.77
CA GLU A 25 -9.50 8.17 1.43
C GLU A 25 -9.38 6.69 1.09
N ARG A 26 -9.16 6.38 -0.18
CA ARG A 26 -8.97 5.00 -0.65
C ARG A 26 -7.73 4.37 -0.01
N ILE A 27 -6.61 5.08 -0.01
CA ILE A 27 -5.37 4.62 0.59
C ILE A 27 -5.54 4.37 2.09
N ASN A 28 -6.16 5.31 2.80
CA ASN A 28 -6.40 5.17 4.24
C ASN A 28 -7.23 3.92 4.54
N ARG A 29 -8.24 3.66 3.73
CA ARG A 29 -9.06 2.45 3.86
C ARG A 29 -8.25 1.19 3.61
N LEU A 30 -7.42 1.18 2.56
CA LEU A 30 -6.57 0.04 2.24
C LEU A 30 -5.58 -0.24 3.37
N ILE A 31 -4.96 0.79 3.93
CA ILE A 31 -4.01 0.64 5.03
C ILE A 31 -4.72 0.02 6.23
N ARG A 32 -5.88 0.54 6.59
CA ARG A 32 -6.66 0.02 7.73
C ARG A 32 -7.03 -1.44 7.52
N GLU A 33 -7.56 -1.78 6.35
CA GLU A 33 -7.97 -3.13 6.04
C GLU A 33 -6.78 -4.10 5.97
N THR A 34 -5.65 -3.64 5.43
CA THR A 34 -4.43 -4.43 5.34
C THR A 34 -3.85 -4.71 6.72
N ALA A 35 -3.89 -3.74 7.61
CA ALA A 35 -3.41 -3.93 8.98
C ALA A 35 -4.23 -4.98 9.73
N ARG A 36 -5.52 -5.09 9.41
CA ARG A 36 -6.43 -6.07 10.02
C ARG A 36 -6.32 -7.43 9.36
N GLU A 37 -6.21 -7.46 8.04
CA GLU A 37 -6.21 -8.69 7.24
C GLU A 37 -5.17 -8.56 6.11
N PRO A 38 -3.90 -8.88 6.39
CA PRO A 38 -2.80 -8.55 5.46
C PRO A 38 -2.87 -9.23 4.09
N PHE A 39 -3.48 -10.39 4.00
CA PHE A 39 -3.40 -11.22 2.80
C PHE A 39 -4.74 -11.48 2.12
N ALA A 40 -5.79 -10.85 2.60
CA ALA A 40 -7.13 -10.99 2.05
C ALA A 40 -7.90 -9.68 2.16
N GLY A 41 -8.98 -9.56 1.41
CA GLY A 41 -9.87 -8.41 1.50
C GLY A 41 -9.82 -7.50 0.29
N ILE A 42 -10.11 -6.21 0.50
CA ILE A 42 -10.30 -5.26 -0.58
C ILE A 42 -9.01 -4.97 -1.35
N GLY A 43 -9.16 -4.54 -2.60
CA GLY A 43 -8.03 -4.13 -3.44
C GLY A 43 -7.28 -5.28 -4.09
N LYS A 44 -7.83 -6.49 -4.08
CA LYS A 44 -7.24 -7.67 -4.72
C LYS A 44 -5.79 -7.90 -4.27
N PRO A 45 -5.55 -8.22 -2.99
CA PRO A 45 -4.20 -8.46 -2.51
C PRO A 45 -3.53 -9.60 -3.28
N GLU A 46 -2.32 -9.35 -3.73
CA GLU A 46 -1.57 -10.25 -4.60
C GLU A 46 -0.11 -10.30 -4.19
N ALA A 47 0.42 -11.52 -4.01
CA ALA A 47 1.83 -11.69 -3.73
C ALA A 47 2.66 -11.41 -4.98
N LEU A 48 3.72 -10.64 -4.84
CA LEU A 48 4.60 -10.28 -5.94
C LEU A 48 5.72 -11.31 -6.09
N ARG A 49 6.37 -11.29 -7.25
CA ARG A 49 7.37 -12.30 -7.63
C ARG A 49 8.70 -11.66 -8.00
N HIS A 50 9.71 -12.51 -8.22
CA HIS A 50 11.03 -12.11 -8.70
C HIS A 50 11.69 -11.11 -7.76
N ALA A 51 12.10 -9.98 -8.25
CA ALA A 51 12.79 -8.96 -7.46
C ALA A 51 11.95 -8.42 -6.30
N LEU A 52 10.61 -8.54 -6.39
CA LEU A 52 9.68 -8.09 -5.37
C LEU A 52 9.12 -9.23 -4.52
N ALA A 53 9.73 -10.40 -4.57
CA ALA A 53 9.31 -11.54 -3.75
C ALA A 53 9.30 -11.14 -2.27
N GLY A 54 8.24 -11.52 -1.55
CA GLY A 54 8.03 -11.10 -0.17
C GLY A 54 7.16 -9.87 -0.01
N TYR A 55 6.97 -9.12 -1.07
CA TYR A 55 6.04 -7.99 -1.09
C TYR A 55 4.69 -8.42 -1.64
N TRP A 56 3.69 -7.62 -1.33
CA TRP A 56 2.31 -7.75 -1.79
C TRP A 56 1.85 -6.44 -2.39
N SER A 57 0.81 -6.49 -3.22
CA SER A 57 0.18 -5.28 -3.73
C SER A 57 -1.32 -5.33 -3.53
N ARG A 58 -1.92 -4.14 -3.38
CA ARG A 58 -3.37 -3.93 -3.46
C ARG A 58 -3.64 -2.79 -4.42
N ARG A 59 -4.75 -2.87 -5.13
CA ARG A 59 -5.15 -1.82 -6.07
C ARG A 59 -5.68 -0.60 -5.33
N ILE A 60 -5.07 0.55 -5.59
CA ILE A 60 -5.64 1.84 -5.18
C ILE A 60 -6.63 2.28 -6.26
N SER A 61 -6.21 2.22 -7.52
CA SER A 61 -7.00 2.48 -8.72
C SER A 61 -6.47 1.59 -9.85
N ASP A 62 -6.98 1.76 -11.06
CA ASP A 62 -6.48 1.00 -12.21
C ASP A 62 -4.99 1.25 -12.44
N GLU A 63 -4.53 2.47 -12.22
CA GLU A 63 -3.15 2.87 -12.50
C GLU A 63 -2.20 2.73 -11.30
N HIS A 64 -2.74 2.73 -10.08
CA HIS A 64 -1.92 2.88 -8.88
C HIS A 64 -2.07 1.70 -7.93
N ARG A 65 -0.95 1.32 -7.31
CA ARG A 65 -0.88 0.19 -6.38
C ARG A 65 -0.26 0.61 -5.07
N MET A 66 -0.77 0.02 -3.99
CA MET A 66 -0.09 0.01 -2.71
C MET A 66 0.78 -1.23 -2.67
N VAL A 67 2.09 -1.06 -2.58
CA VAL A 67 3.03 -2.16 -2.42
C VAL A 67 3.49 -2.18 -0.96
N TYR A 68 3.44 -3.36 -0.34
CA TYR A 68 3.71 -3.50 1.07
C TYR A 68 4.27 -4.87 1.40
N ARG A 69 4.82 -4.99 2.60
CA ARG A 69 5.18 -6.28 3.18
C ARG A 69 4.88 -6.27 4.66
N ILE A 70 4.77 -7.46 5.24
CA ILE A 70 4.57 -7.63 6.68
C ILE A 70 5.91 -8.05 7.28
N ASP A 71 6.32 -7.35 8.31
CA ASP A 71 7.55 -7.64 9.05
C ASP A 71 7.21 -7.68 10.54
N GLY A 72 7.04 -8.91 11.08
CA GLY A 72 6.60 -9.09 12.45
C GLY A 72 5.23 -8.43 12.67
N ASP A 73 5.17 -7.46 13.56
CA ASP A 73 3.97 -6.70 13.87
C ASP A 73 3.84 -5.41 13.06
N ALA A 74 4.66 -5.24 12.03
CA ALA A 74 4.68 -4.02 11.23
C ALA A 74 4.13 -4.24 9.83
N LEU A 75 3.31 -3.30 9.37
CA LEU A 75 2.94 -3.14 7.98
C LEU A 75 3.90 -2.12 7.37
N CYS A 76 4.75 -2.59 6.48
CA CYS A 76 5.77 -1.77 5.82
C CYS A 76 5.27 -1.40 4.43
N ILE A 77 5.00 -0.10 4.21
CA ILE A 77 4.46 0.41 2.95
C ILE A 77 5.61 0.94 2.12
N ALA A 78 5.79 0.36 0.93
CA ALA A 78 6.90 0.69 0.04
C ALA A 78 6.52 1.70 -1.02
N GLN A 79 5.25 1.71 -1.44
CA GLN A 79 4.80 2.49 -2.58
C GLN A 79 3.31 2.73 -2.49
N LEU A 80 2.86 3.93 -2.91
CA LEU A 80 1.44 4.28 -2.96
C LEU A 80 1.08 4.98 -4.27
N ARG A 81 1.91 4.87 -5.29
CA ARG A 81 1.71 5.52 -6.57
C ARG A 81 2.34 4.69 -7.69
N TYR A 82 1.73 4.76 -8.88
CA TYR A 82 2.15 4.00 -10.06
C TYR A 82 1.99 2.48 -9.92
N HIS A 83 2.32 1.80 -10.97
CA HIS A 83 2.44 0.35 -11.03
C HIS A 83 3.86 -0.06 -10.63
N TYR A 84 4.02 -1.31 -10.24
CA TYR A 84 5.34 -1.85 -9.94
C TYR A 84 5.94 -2.53 -11.18
#